data_1dd3b0ed4f9987563b9cc00ba55493e0
#
_entry.id   1dd3b0ed4f9987563b9cc00ba55493e0
#
_cell.length_a   1.000
_cell.length_b   1.000
_cell.length_c   1.000
_cell.angle_alpha   90.00
_cell.angle_beta   90.00
_cell.angle_gamma   90.00
#
_symmetry.space_group_name_H-M   'P 1'
#
loop_
_entity.id
_entity.type
_entity.pdbx_description
1 polymer ?
#
loop_
_entity_poly.entity_id
_entity_poly.type
_entity_poly.pdbx_seq_one_letter_code
_entity_poly.pdbx_strand_id
1 'polypeptide(L)'
;MAKIHPTAVVHASAQLAEDVEVGPHCLIEADTSIGPRCVLRAGAVVRRYTTLGADNLLDFGCVLGGDPQDLKFDPATVSYVRIGERNVFREYVTISRATTPGGATVIGNRTYWMVCAHAGHDTVVEDDAILTNGSALGGHSSLGRRAILSAHVVIHQFCWVGEMVMSRGNAGTSMHVPPYVMFFNINQVAGLNAVGLRRAKDITDQDRAQIKEAFRITYRSGLPMPKALEQMDACTDWGPAAAKFRDFLRKVLAAKKPFNRGLIPARIRGEEE
;
A
#
# COMPACT_ATOMS: atom_id res chain seq x y z
N MET A 1 -0.86 -11.12 -31.15
CA MET A 1 -1.73 -12.06 -30.42
C MET A 1 -1.05 -12.44 -29.12
N ALA A 2 -1.79 -12.59 -28.02
CA ALA A 2 -1.24 -13.07 -26.77
C ALA A 2 -0.58 -14.46 -26.92
N LYS A 3 0.54 -14.69 -26.24
CA LYS A 3 1.25 -15.98 -26.20
C LYS A 3 0.73 -16.78 -25.01
N ILE A 4 -0.14 -17.76 -25.24
CA ILE A 4 -0.79 -18.53 -24.20
C ILE A 4 -0.25 -19.97 -24.21
N HIS A 5 0.27 -20.42 -23.05
CA HIS A 5 0.73 -21.82 -22.91
C HIS A 5 -0.46 -22.78 -23.01
N PRO A 6 -0.32 -23.94 -23.69
CA PRO A 6 -1.43 -24.88 -23.91
C PRO A 6 -2.11 -25.41 -22.63
N THR A 7 -1.42 -25.41 -21.49
CA THR A 7 -1.99 -25.84 -20.20
C THR A 7 -2.62 -24.71 -19.40
N ALA A 8 -2.60 -23.46 -19.88
CA ALA A 8 -3.28 -22.36 -19.24
C ALA A 8 -4.78 -22.42 -19.49
N VAL A 9 -5.58 -22.04 -18.51
CA VAL A 9 -7.04 -21.93 -18.63
C VAL A 9 -7.40 -20.44 -18.67
N VAL A 10 -7.90 -20.00 -19.81
CA VAL A 10 -8.30 -18.60 -20.02
C VAL A 10 -9.78 -18.58 -20.39
N HIS A 11 -10.59 -17.86 -19.61
CA HIS A 11 -12.01 -17.71 -19.87
C HIS A 11 -12.26 -16.93 -21.17
N ALA A 12 -13.26 -17.31 -21.94
CA ALA A 12 -13.54 -16.70 -23.25
C ALA A 12 -13.89 -15.20 -23.20
N SER A 13 -14.40 -14.69 -22.06
CA SER A 13 -14.67 -13.26 -21.87
C SER A 13 -13.47 -12.45 -21.37
N ALA A 14 -12.34 -13.10 -21.04
CA ALA A 14 -11.13 -12.40 -20.61
C ALA A 14 -10.53 -11.59 -21.78
N GLN A 15 -10.17 -10.35 -21.50
CA GLN A 15 -9.59 -9.45 -22.49
C GLN A 15 -8.06 -9.38 -22.27
N LEU A 16 -7.31 -9.94 -23.19
CA LEU A 16 -5.84 -9.91 -23.15
C LEU A 16 -5.32 -9.08 -24.32
N ALA A 17 -4.42 -8.15 -24.04
CA ALA A 17 -3.70 -7.42 -25.08
C ALA A 17 -2.83 -8.37 -25.94
N GLU A 18 -2.44 -7.95 -27.15
CA GLU A 18 -1.82 -8.81 -28.14
C GLU A 18 -0.48 -9.42 -27.75
N ASP A 19 0.26 -8.79 -26.88
CA ASP A 19 1.63 -9.13 -26.47
C ASP A 19 1.72 -9.62 -25.00
N VAL A 20 0.59 -10.05 -24.44
CA VAL A 20 0.56 -10.71 -23.12
C VAL A 20 1.17 -12.11 -23.23
N GLU A 21 2.00 -12.47 -22.25
CA GLU A 21 2.57 -13.80 -22.12
C GLU A 21 1.93 -14.53 -20.93
N VAL A 22 1.30 -15.68 -21.20
CA VAL A 22 0.61 -16.51 -20.20
C VAL A 22 1.32 -17.84 -20.09
N GLY A 23 1.97 -18.10 -18.96
CA GLY A 23 2.74 -19.29 -18.65
C GLY A 23 1.86 -20.53 -18.38
N PRO A 24 2.51 -21.70 -18.10
CA PRO A 24 1.80 -22.94 -17.86
C PRO A 24 0.95 -22.88 -16.60
N HIS A 25 -0.20 -23.57 -16.63
CA HIS A 25 -1.13 -23.72 -15.51
C HIS A 25 -1.64 -22.39 -14.92
N CYS A 26 -1.55 -21.30 -15.66
CA CYS A 26 -2.22 -20.05 -15.28
C CYS A 26 -3.74 -20.21 -15.39
N LEU A 27 -4.46 -19.52 -14.50
CA LEU A 27 -5.92 -19.42 -14.54
C LEU A 27 -6.31 -17.95 -14.70
N ILE A 28 -7.04 -17.62 -15.75
CA ILE A 28 -7.59 -16.28 -15.98
C ILE A 28 -9.11 -16.41 -16.06
N GLU A 29 -9.80 -15.90 -15.04
CA GLU A 29 -11.25 -16.02 -14.93
C GLU A 29 -11.99 -14.99 -15.82
N ALA A 30 -13.31 -15.09 -15.83
CA ALA A 30 -14.21 -14.19 -16.55
C ALA A 30 -14.07 -12.73 -16.10
N ASP A 31 -14.47 -11.81 -16.95
CA ASP A 31 -14.54 -10.36 -16.63
C ASP A 31 -13.21 -9.78 -16.15
N THR A 32 -12.11 -10.27 -16.69
CA THR A 32 -10.75 -9.78 -16.48
C THR A 32 -10.25 -8.98 -17.67
N SER A 33 -9.35 -8.01 -17.40
CA SER A 33 -8.67 -7.25 -18.47
C SER A 33 -7.18 -7.16 -18.15
N ILE A 34 -6.32 -7.59 -19.07
CA ILE A 34 -4.87 -7.60 -18.92
C ILE A 34 -4.23 -6.77 -20.04
N GLY A 35 -3.59 -5.67 -19.61
CA GLY A 35 -2.92 -4.71 -20.49
C GLY A 35 -1.67 -5.27 -21.17
N PRO A 36 -1.09 -4.50 -22.09
CA PRO A 36 -0.01 -4.96 -22.93
C PRO A 36 1.29 -5.26 -22.15
N ARG A 37 2.10 -6.17 -22.71
CA ARG A 37 3.42 -6.58 -22.18
C ARG A 37 3.38 -7.15 -20.74
N CYS A 38 2.21 -7.58 -20.29
CA CYS A 38 2.12 -8.31 -19.04
C CYS A 38 2.66 -9.72 -19.20
N VAL A 39 3.37 -10.21 -18.17
CA VAL A 39 3.93 -11.56 -18.13
C VAL A 39 3.36 -12.28 -16.91
N LEU A 40 2.67 -13.39 -17.15
CA LEU A 40 2.14 -14.27 -16.11
C LEU A 40 2.96 -15.56 -16.10
N ARG A 41 3.71 -15.81 -15.04
CA ARG A 41 4.49 -17.02 -14.86
C ARG A 41 3.62 -18.19 -14.41
N ALA A 42 4.19 -19.39 -14.36
CA ALA A 42 3.46 -20.60 -14.10
C ALA A 42 2.59 -20.54 -12.83
N GLY A 43 1.35 -20.98 -12.95
CA GLY A 43 0.39 -21.05 -11.85
C GLY A 43 -0.13 -19.70 -11.34
N ALA A 44 0.16 -18.60 -12.03
CA ALA A 44 -0.43 -17.31 -11.68
C ALA A 44 -1.95 -17.33 -11.95
N VAL A 45 -2.72 -16.73 -11.04
CA VAL A 45 -4.18 -16.70 -11.10
C VAL A 45 -4.68 -15.25 -11.12
N VAL A 46 -5.47 -14.90 -12.12
CA VAL A 46 -6.20 -13.63 -12.20
C VAL A 46 -7.68 -13.93 -12.09
N ARG A 47 -8.24 -13.57 -10.94
CA ARG A 47 -9.64 -13.82 -10.62
C ARG A 47 -10.53 -12.77 -11.28
N ARG A 48 -11.82 -13.10 -11.35
CA ARG A 48 -12.85 -12.24 -11.97
C ARG A 48 -12.84 -10.81 -11.43
N TYR A 49 -13.23 -9.85 -12.26
CA TYR A 49 -13.31 -8.42 -11.96
C TYR A 49 -11.94 -7.76 -11.68
N THR A 50 -10.87 -8.35 -12.16
CA THR A 50 -9.51 -7.81 -12.03
C THR A 50 -9.06 -7.14 -13.32
N THR A 51 -8.54 -5.91 -13.21
CA THR A 51 -7.94 -5.18 -14.32
C THR A 51 -6.48 -4.89 -14.01
N LEU A 52 -5.59 -5.23 -14.96
CA LEU A 52 -4.17 -4.91 -14.94
C LEU A 52 -3.83 -3.94 -16.06
N GLY A 53 -3.08 -2.88 -15.75
CA GLY A 53 -2.44 -2.01 -16.74
C GLY A 53 -1.30 -2.72 -17.48
N ALA A 54 -0.44 -1.95 -18.14
CA ALA A 54 0.67 -2.45 -18.93
C ALA A 54 1.87 -2.92 -18.08
N ASP A 55 2.75 -3.76 -18.66
CA ASP A 55 4.08 -4.08 -18.14
C ASP A 55 4.09 -4.71 -16.72
N ASN A 56 3.03 -5.40 -16.31
CA ASN A 56 2.99 -6.08 -15.02
C ASN A 56 3.61 -7.48 -15.12
N LEU A 57 4.40 -7.84 -14.10
CA LEU A 57 4.92 -9.19 -13.92
C LEU A 57 4.23 -9.89 -12.75
N LEU A 58 3.59 -11.03 -13.00
CA LEU A 58 3.04 -11.94 -12.02
C LEU A 58 3.94 -13.17 -11.96
N ASP A 59 4.63 -13.35 -10.84
CA ASP A 59 5.52 -14.49 -10.64
C ASP A 59 4.73 -15.74 -10.17
N PHE A 60 5.40 -16.84 -9.94
CA PHE A 60 4.80 -18.14 -9.68
C PHE A 60 3.76 -18.11 -8.55
N GLY A 61 2.57 -18.64 -8.82
CA GLY A 61 1.52 -18.80 -7.83
C GLY A 61 0.89 -17.51 -7.29
N CYS A 62 1.12 -16.35 -7.92
CA CYS A 62 0.41 -15.13 -7.57
C CYS A 62 -1.09 -15.29 -7.74
N VAL A 63 -1.89 -14.73 -6.83
CA VAL A 63 -3.36 -14.70 -6.92
C VAL A 63 -3.86 -13.26 -6.80
N LEU A 64 -4.30 -12.69 -7.90
CA LEU A 64 -4.87 -11.34 -7.94
C LEU A 64 -6.39 -11.41 -8.10
N GLY A 65 -7.12 -10.67 -7.27
CA GLY A 65 -8.57 -10.64 -7.30
C GLY A 65 -9.25 -11.74 -6.47
N GLY A 66 -8.55 -12.32 -5.49
CA GLY A 66 -9.13 -13.27 -4.54
C GLY A 66 -10.35 -12.69 -3.82
N ASP A 67 -11.27 -13.54 -3.38
CA ASP A 67 -12.39 -13.08 -2.58
C ASP A 67 -11.91 -12.48 -1.25
N PRO A 68 -12.62 -11.46 -0.73
CA PRO A 68 -12.31 -10.89 0.57
C PRO A 68 -12.29 -11.93 1.68
N GLN A 69 -11.31 -11.85 2.56
CA GLN A 69 -11.23 -12.68 3.76
C GLN A 69 -12.14 -12.09 4.86
N ASP A 70 -13.41 -11.93 4.55
CA ASP A 70 -14.46 -11.45 5.44
C ASP A 70 -15.58 -12.48 5.49
N LEU A 71 -15.90 -12.99 6.68
CA LEU A 71 -16.93 -14.00 6.88
C LEU A 71 -18.33 -13.55 6.44
N LYS A 72 -18.56 -12.25 6.32
CA LYS A 72 -19.84 -11.66 5.87
C LYS A 72 -19.89 -11.40 4.36
N PHE A 73 -18.78 -11.64 3.66
CA PHE A 73 -18.72 -11.37 2.24
C PHE A 73 -19.63 -12.30 1.44
N ASP A 74 -20.49 -11.71 0.61
CA ASP A 74 -21.28 -12.45 -0.36
C ASP A 74 -20.46 -12.60 -1.67
N PRO A 75 -20.08 -13.83 -2.07
CA PRO A 75 -19.35 -14.08 -3.32
C PRO A 75 -20.05 -13.58 -4.60
N ALA A 76 -21.37 -13.39 -4.56
CA ALA A 76 -22.14 -12.81 -5.67
C ALA A 76 -21.87 -11.29 -5.85
N THR A 77 -21.26 -10.63 -4.87
CA THR A 77 -20.94 -9.20 -4.94
C THR A 77 -20.02 -8.91 -6.12
N VAL A 78 -20.39 -7.97 -6.98
CA VAL A 78 -19.53 -7.45 -8.04
C VAL A 78 -18.67 -6.33 -7.48
N SER A 79 -17.41 -6.63 -7.24
CA SER A 79 -16.39 -5.68 -6.76
C SER A 79 -15.06 -5.96 -7.45
N TYR A 80 -14.13 -5.06 -7.40
CA TYR A 80 -13.01 -5.01 -8.32
C TYR A 80 -11.64 -5.04 -7.63
N VAL A 81 -10.63 -5.47 -8.42
CA VAL A 81 -9.22 -5.11 -8.23
C VAL A 81 -8.77 -4.30 -9.43
N ARG A 82 -8.19 -3.13 -9.20
CA ARG A 82 -7.63 -2.27 -10.24
C ARG A 82 -6.16 -2.07 -9.99
N ILE A 83 -5.35 -2.53 -10.93
CA ILE A 83 -3.89 -2.51 -10.85
C ILE A 83 -3.35 -1.64 -11.99
N GLY A 84 -2.49 -0.70 -11.63
CA GLY A 84 -1.80 0.16 -12.59
C GLY A 84 -0.73 -0.57 -13.40
N GLU A 85 0.34 0.12 -13.73
CA GLU A 85 1.36 -0.34 -14.66
C GLU A 85 2.69 -0.64 -13.98
N ARG A 86 3.51 -1.51 -14.62
CA ARG A 86 4.90 -1.79 -14.25
C ARG A 86 5.05 -2.29 -12.81
N ASN A 87 4.07 -3.02 -12.31
CA ASN A 87 4.16 -3.65 -11.01
C ASN A 87 4.81 -5.03 -11.11
N VAL A 88 5.52 -5.41 -10.06
CA VAL A 88 6.13 -6.74 -9.94
C VAL A 88 5.53 -7.44 -8.73
N PHE A 89 4.84 -8.54 -8.97
CA PHE A 89 4.30 -9.42 -7.94
C PHE A 89 5.13 -10.69 -7.93
N ARG A 90 5.95 -10.86 -6.88
CA ARG A 90 6.78 -12.05 -6.70
C ARG A 90 5.92 -13.23 -6.25
N GLU A 91 6.57 -14.35 -6.01
CA GLU A 91 5.93 -15.63 -5.78
C GLU A 91 4.90 -15.56 -4.64
N TYR A 92 3.72 -16.15 -4.87
CA TYR A 92 2.61 -16.29 -3.90
C TYR A 92 2.08 -14.97 -3.32
N VAL A 93 2.27 -13.85 -4.01
CA VAL A 93 1.59 -12.61 -3.65
C VAL A 93 0.09 -12.78 -3.82
N THR A 94 -0.70 -12.24 -2.87
CA THR A 94 -2.15 -12.31 -2.91
C THR A 94 -2.78 -10.93 -2.73
N ILE A 95 -3.80 -10.63 -3.56
CA ILE A 95 -4.57 -9.38 -3.47
C ILE A 95 -6.05 -9.73 -3.51
N SER A 96 -6.82 -9.31 -2.50
CA SER A 96 -8.26 -9.51 -2.44
C SER A 96 -9.02 -8.36 -3.10
N ARG A 97 -10.16 -8.67 -3.75
CA ARG A 97 -11.07 -7.65 -4.28
C ARG A 97 -11.82 -6.94 -3.14
N ALA A 98 -12.52 -5.85 -3.44
CA ALA A 98 -13.25 -5.09 -2.44
C ALA A 98 -14.50 -5.82 -1.92
N THR A 99 -15.02 -5.39 -0.76
CA THR A 99 -16.19 -6.00 -0.12
C THR A 99 -17.51 -5.41 -0.58
N THR A 100 -17.52 -4.14 -1.02
CA THR A 100 -18.76 -3.42 -1.36
C THR A 100 -19.06 -3.48 -2.85
N PRO A 101 -20.35 -3.55 -3.26
CA PRO A 101 -20.72 -3.49 -4.66
C PRO A 101 -20.15 -2.25 -5.35
N GLY A 102 -19.49 -2.45 -6.49
CA GLY A 102 -18.81 -1.39 -7.25
C GLY A 102 -17.50 -0.87 -6.64
N GLY A 103 -17.16 -1.27 -5.41
CA GLY A 103 -15.90 -0.93 -4.75
C GLY A 103 -14.68 -1.58 -5.40
N ALA A 104 -13.49 -1.06 -5.11
CA ALA A 104 -12.24 -1.60 -5.66
C ALA A 104 -11.11 -1.58 -4.64
N THR A 105 -10.31 -2.65 -4.61
CA THR A 105 -8.93 -2.62 -4.14
C THR A 105 -8.07 -2.01 -5.25
N VAL A 106 -7.24 -1.04 -4.90
CA VAL A 106 -6.50 -0.24 -5.90
C VAL A 106 -5.00 -0.33 -5.66
N ILE A 107 -4.27 -0.74 -6.67
CA ILE A 107 -2.81 -0.78 -6.68
C ILE A 107 -2.31 0.21 -7.75
N GLY A 108 -1.47 1.12 -7.35
CA GLY A 108 -0.85 2.12 -8.24
C GLY A 108 0.15 1.51 -9.22
N ASN A 109 1.13 2.32 -9.58
CA ASN A 109 2.13 1.96 -10.59
C ASN A 109 3.50 1.69 -9.96
N ARG A 110 4.33 0.86 -10.62
CA ARG A 110 5.73 0.59 -10.23
C ARG A 110 5.88 0.09 -8.80
N THR A 111 4.87 -0.59 -8.26
CA THR A 111 4.96 -1.20 -6.94
C THR A 111 5.73 -2.52 -7.01
N TYR A 112 6.42 -2.87 -5.93
CA TYR A 112 7.19 -4.10 -5.85
C TYR A 112 6.75 -4.93 -4.65
N TRP A 113 6.24 -6.12 -4.94
CA TRP A 113 5.70 -7.05 -3.96
C TRP A 113 6.60 -8.28 -3.89
N MET A 114 7.24 -8.48 -2.75
CA MET A 114 8.10 -9.66 -2.54
C MET A 114 7.28 -10.87 -2.11
N VAL A 115 7.96 -12.00 -1.97
CA VAL A 115 7.37 -13.31 -1.71
C VAL A 115 6.34 -13.29 -0.57
N CYS A 116 5.15 -13.85 -0.82
CA CYS A 116 4.04 -13.96 0.14
C CYS A 116 3.53 -12.60 0.69
N ALA A 117 3.80 -11.48 0.05
CA ALA A 117 3.18 -10.22 0.45
C ALA A 117 1.67 -10.23 0.15
N HIS A 118 0.88 -9.55 0.98
CA HIS A 118 -0.58 -9.59 0.92
C HIS A 118 -1.21 -8.21 0.98
N ALA A 119 -2.25 -7.98 0.16
CA ALA A 119 -3.19 -6.87 0.32
C ALA A 119 -4.61 -7.42 0.57
N GLY A 120 -5.17 -7.05 1.73
CA GLY A 120 -6.57 -7.29 2.05
C GLY A 120 -7.51 -6.48 1.14
N HIS A 121 -8.79 -6.76 1.29
CA HIS A 121 -9.86 -6.11 0.54
C HIS A 121 -9.92 -4.59 0.79
N ASP A 122 -10.39 -3.82 -0.18
CA ASP A 122 -10.58 -2.37 -0.09
C ASP A 122 -9.30 -1.57 0.23
N THR A 123 -8.12 -2.17 0.03
CA THR A 123 -6.84 -1.47 0.24
C THR A 123 -6.51 -0.54 -0.92
N VAL A 124 -5.75 0.51 -0.60
CA VAL A 124 -5.19 1.42 -1.60
C VAL A 124 -3.68 1.48 -1.42
N VAL A 125 -2.94 1.08 -2.45
CA VAL A 125 -1.48 1.17 -2.49
C VAL A 125 -1.07 2.14 -3.57
N GLU A 126 -0.38 3.19 -3.19
CA GLU A 126 0.07 4.22 -4.11
C GLU A 126 1.36 3.82 -4.85
N ASP A 127 1.74 4.64 -5.84
CA ASP A 127 2.89 4.41 -6.72
C ASP A 127 4.21 4.19 -5.96
N ASP A 128 5.09 3.39 -6.55
CA ASP A 128 6.46 3.16 -6.09
C ASP A 128 6.55 2.53 -4.68
N ALA A 129 5.47 2.01 -4.12
CA ALA A 129 5.48 1.33 -2.82
C ALA A 129 6.15 -0.05 -2.90
N ILE A 130 6.82 -0.44 -1.82
CA ILE A 130 7.51 -1.74 -1.70
C ILE A 130 6.96 -2.51 -0.50
N LEU A 131 6.45 -3.70 -0.76
CA LEU A 131 6.04 -4.65 0.26
C LEU A 131 7.02 -5.83 0.24
N THR A 132 7.80 -5.97 1.30
CA THR A 132 8.79 -7.05 1.33
C THR A 132 8.19 -8.37 1.83
N ASN A 133 8.99 -9.41 1.93
CA ASN A 133 8.56 -10.79 2.17
C ASN A 133 7.58 -10.90 3.35
N GLY A 134 6.41 -11.49 3.11
CA GLY A 134 5.41 -11.75 4.15
C GLY A 134 4.78 -10.52 4.79
N SER A 135 5.00 -9.31 4.23
CA SER A 135 4.30 -8.11 4.73
C SER A 135 2.83 -8.12 4.30
N ALA A 136 1.95 -7.59 5.15
CA ALA A 136 0.52 -7.66 4.94
C ALA A 136 -0.21 -6.34 5.25
N LEU A 137 -1.14 -5.99 4.39
CA LEU A 137 -2.10 -4.89 4.57
C LEU A 137 -3.47 -5.47 4.92
N GLY A 138 -3.98 -5.13 6.09
CA GLY A 138 -5.37 -5.43 6.47
C GLY A 138 -6.38 -4.66 5.65
N GLY A 139 -7.62 -5.13 5.60
CA GLY A 139 -8.69 -4.51 4.80
C GLY A 139 -8.88 -3.02 5.08
N HIS A 140 -9.26 -2.26 4.06
CA HIS A 140 -9.46 -0.80 4.10
C HIS A 140 -8.23 0.01 4.54
N SER A 141 -7.04 -0.57 4.58
CA SER A 141 -5.82 0.19 4.85
C SER A 141 -5.28 0.89 3.60
N SER A 142 -4.41 1.86 3.80
CA SER A 142 -3.70 2.48 2.67
C SER A 142 -2.21 2.59 2.92
N LEU A 143 -1.44 2.44 1.84
CA LEU A 143 0.01 2.58 1.81
C LEU A 143 0.40 3.68 0.83
N GLY A 144 0.99 4.74 1.35
CA GLY A 144 1.36 5.92 0.57
C GLY A 144 2.55 5.68 -0.37
N ARG A 145 2.71 6.61 -1.27
CA ARG A 145 3.73 6.58 -2.32
C ARG A 145 5.14 6.38 -1.76
N ARG A 146 5.93 5.51 -2.39
CA ARG A 146 7.31 5.18 -1.97
C ARG A 146 7.43 4.68 -0.52
N ALA A 147 6.35 4.26 0.10
CA ALA A 147 6.45 3.61 1.41
C ALA A 147 7.07 2.22 1.28
N ILE A 148 7.84 1.81 2.27
CA ILE A 148 8.52 0.51 2.30
C ILE A 148 8.12 -0.23 3.58
N LEU A 149 7.42 -1.34 3.41
CA LEU A 149 7.16 -2.27 4.49
C LEU A 149 8.24 -3.36 4.46
N SER A 150 9.06 -3.42 5.52
CA SER A 150 10.07 -4.48 5.68
C SER A 150 9.43 -5.85 5.95
N ALA A 151 10.23 -6.91 5.98
CA ALA A 151 9.74 -8.28 6.09
C ALA A 151 8.83 -8.49 7.31
N HIS A 152 7.73 -9.23 7.09
CA HIS A 152 6.74 -9.60 8.10
C HIS A 152 6.11 -8.41 8.86
N VAL A 153 5.98 -7.27 8.19
CA VAL A 153 5.27 -6.11 8.75
C VAL A 153 3.78 -6.24 8.49
N VAL A 154 2.97 -5.98 9.52
CA VAL A 154 1.51 -6.03 9.42
C VAL A 154 0.90 -4.66 9.71
N ILE A 155 0.10 -4.18 8.77
CA ILE A 155 -0.73 -2.98 8.93
C ILE A 155 -2.16 -3.43 9.24
N HIS A 156 -2.67 -3.05 10.40
CA HIS A 156 -4.04 -3.39 10.80
C HIS A 156 -5.07 -2.74 9.86
N GLN A 157 -6.23 -3.37 9.74
CA GLN A 157 -7.34 -2.81 8.96
C GLN A 157 -7.70 -1.37 9.37
N PHE A 158 -8.14 -0.57 8.41
CA PHE A 158 -8.54 0.84 8.58
C PHE A 158 -7.38 1.77 8.98
N CYS A 159 -6.13 1.39 8.77
CA CYS A 159 -4.98 2.24 9.06
C CYS A 159 -4.43 2.89 7.78
N TRP A 160 -3.97 4.11 7.90
CA TRP A 160 -3.30 4.84 6.83
C TRP A 160 -1.81 4.92 7.12
N VAL A 161 -1.00 4.59 6.13
CA VAL A 161 0.46 4.74 6.16
C VAL A 161 0.82 5.77 5.10
N GLY A 162 1.46 6.86 5.53
CA GLY A 162 1.83 7.98 4.65
C GLY A 162 2.96 7.67 3.68
N GLU A 163 3.22 8.62 2.77
CA GLU A 163 4.27 8.47 1.78
C GLU A 163 5.67 8.40 2.41
N MET A 164 6.58 7.68 1.75
CA MET A 164 7.97 7.50 2.17
C MET A 164 8.15 7.00 3.62
N VAL A 165 7.12 6.41 4.20
CA VAL A 165 7.25 5.69 5.47
C VAL A 165 8.14 4.48 5.27
N MET A 166 8.98 4.18 6.24
CA MET A 166 9.76 2.95 6.29
C MET A 166 9.51 2.22 7.60
N SER A 167 9.26 0.92 7.54
CA SER A 167 9.16 0.09 8.73
C SER A 167 10.43 -0.72 8.96
N ARG A 168 10.70 -1.07 10.22
CA ARG A 168 11.63 -2.15 10.55
C ARG A 168 10.94 -3.51 10.32
N GLY A 169 11.70 -4.57 10.06
CA GLY A 169 11.18 -5.93 9.98
C GLY A 169 10.48 -6.37 11.27
N ASN A 170 9.47 -7.24 11.15
CA ASN A 170 8.65 -7.75 12.26
C ASN A 170 7.92 -6.63 13.06
N ALA A 171 7.74 -5.45 12.48
CA ALA A 171 6.97 -4.39 13.08
C ALA A 171 5.47 -4.51 12.72
N GLY A 172 4.63 -3.81 13.47
CA GLY A 172 3.20 -3.73 13.17
C GLY A 172 2.59 -2.42 13.64
N THR A 173 1.44 -2.06 13.07
CA THR A 173 0.67 -0.93 13.57
C THR A 173 -0.82 -1.14 13.45
N SER A 174 -1.54 -0.71 14.49
CA SER A 174 -3.00 -0.58 14.52
C SER A 174 -3.44 0.89 14.51
N MET A 175 -2.50 1.81 14.23
CA MET A 175 -2.67 3.25 14.25
C MET A 175 -2.19 3.86 12.93
N HIS A 176 -2.57 5.11 12.66
CA HIS A 176 -2.14 5.82 11.45
C HIS A 176 -0.67 6.24 11.57
N VAL A 177 0.09 6.05 10.49
CA VAL A 177 1.52 6.38 10.41
C VAL A 177 1.70 7.58 9.49
N PRO A 178 2.16 8.74 9.99
CA PRO A 178 2.28 9.93 9.16
C PRO A 178 3.41 9.80 8.14
N PRO A 179 3.42 10.62 7.08
CA PRO A 179 4.45 10.58 6.05
C PRO A 179 5.88 10.75 6.61
N TYR A 180 6.86 10.20 5.90
CA TYR A 180 8.29 10.41 6.11
C TYR A 180 8.89 9.83 7.39
N VAL A 181 8.14 9.08 8.19
CA VAL A 181 8.65 8.51 9.42
C VAL A 181 9.15 7.07 9.25
N MET A 182 9.97 6.65 10.20
CA MET A 182 10.28 5.24 10.43
C MET A 182 9.51 4.73 11.64
N PHE A 183 8.93 3.53 11.55
CA PHE A 183 8.33 2.86 12.69
C PHE A 183 8.93 1.46 12.90
N PHE A 184 8.82 0.97 14.14
CA PHE A 184 9.37 -0.31 14.56
C PHE A 184 8.50 -0.91 15.68
N ASN A 185 8.77 -2.15 16.06
CA ASN A 185 7.97 -2.88 17.06
C ASN A 185 6.45 -2.75 16.79
N ILE A 186 5.64 -2.66 17.81
CA ILE A 186 4.19 -2.43 17.70
C ILE A 186 3.89 -0.99 18.05
N ASN A 187 3.31 -0.24 17.11
CA ASN A 187 2.84 1.13 17.32
C ASN A 187 3.90 2.13 17.84
N GLN A 188 5.13 2.08 17.34
CA GLN A 188 6.20 2.99 17.80
C GLN A 188 6.91 3.68 16.63
N VAL A 189 6.95 5.02 16.64
CA VAL A 189 7.77 5.80 15.71
C VAL A 189 9.19 5.92 16.24
N ALA A 190 10.18 5.55 15.41
CA ALA A 190 11.60 5.71 15.72
C ALA A 190 12.12 7.13 15.44
N GLY A 191 11.61 7.76 14.39
CA GLY A 191 12.07 9.07 13.92
C GLY A 191 11.70 9.28 12.45
N LEU A 192 12.40 10.21 11.80
CA LEU A 192 12.23 10.44 10.36
C LEU A 192 13.01 9.40 9.53
N ASN A 193 12.49 9.05 8.37
CA ASN A 193 13.19 8.30 7.32
C ASN A 193 14.26 9.20 6.65
N ALA A 194 15.26 9.59 7.43
CA ALA A 194 16.29 10.54 6.99
C ALA A 194 17.09 10.04 5.77
N VAL A 195 17.28 8.72 5.66
CA VAL A 195 17.98 8.12 4.52
C VAL A 195 17.14 8.20 3.26
N GLY A 196 15.85 7.84 3.34
CA GLY A 196 14.91 7.96 2.22
C GLY A 196 14.79 9.40 1.74
N LEU A 197 14.61 10.34 2.67
CA LEU A 197 14.52 11.78 2.37
C LEU A 197 15.75 12.34 1.68
N ARG A 198 16.97 11.89 2.06
CA ARG A 198 18.22 12.33 1.41
C ARG A 198 18.41 11.74 0.01
N ARG A 199 17.90 10.52 -0.24
CA ARG A 199 18.00 9.84 -1.54
C ARG A 199 16.95 10.31 -2.55
N ALA A 200 15.87 10.90 -2.09
CA ALA A 200 14.79 11.39 -2.93
C ALA A 200 15.23 12.67 -3.66
N LYS A 201 15.33 12.58 -5.00
CA LYS A 201 15.80 13.69 -5.86
C LYS A 201 14.79 14.85 -5.93
N ASP A 202 13.54 14.60 -5.64
CA ASP A 202 12.42 15.55 -5.63
C ASP A 202 12.15 16.15 -4.24
N ILE A 203 12.97 15.87 -3.24
CA ILE A 203 12.92 16.46 -1.89
C ILE A 203 14.15 17.37 -1.68
N THR A 204 13.90 18.66 -1.61
CA THR A 204 14.95 19.67 -1.43
C THR A 204 15.46 19.74 0.01
N ASP A 205 16.53 20.49 0.25
CA ASP A 205 17.03 20.77 1.61
C ASP A 205 15.98 21.54 2.44
N GLN A 206 15.28 22.46 1.80
CA GLN A 206 14.17 23.21 2.43
C GLN A 206 13.01 22.28 2.82
N ASP A 207 12.61 21.36 1.94
CA ASP A 207 11.58 20.37 2.27
C ASP A 207 12.00 19.53 3.48
N ARG A 208 13.27 19.06 3.52
CA ARG A 208 13.77 18.28 4.64
C ARG A 208 13.75 19.07 5.95
N ALA A 209 14.12 20.35 5.92
CA ALA A 209 14.07 21.21 7.10
C ALA A 209 12.62 21.38 7.61
N GLN A 210 11.69 21.63 6.71
CA GLN A 210 10.28 21.77 7.06
C GLN A 210 9.65 20.47 7.53
N ILE A 211 9.95 19.32 6.91
CA ILE A 211 9.51 18.00 7.38
C ILE A 211 10.05 17.72 8.80
N LYS A 212 11.32 18.08 9.07
CA LYS A 212 11.90 17.94 10.40
C LYS A 212 11.17 18.82 11.43
N GLU A 213 10.78 20.02 11.05
CA GLU A 213 10.01 20.92 11.92
C GLU A 213 8.59 20.37 12.17
N ALA A 214 7.88 19.89 11.13
CA ALA A 214 6.59 19.24 11.29
C ALA A 214 6.66 18.03 12.24
N PHE A 215 7.69 17.19 12.08
CA PHE A 215 7.96 16.07 12.99
C PHE A 215 8.23 16.54 14.42
N ARG A 216 9.03 17.60 14.63
CA ARG A 216 9.34 18.18 15.94
C ARG A 216 8.06 18.68 16.63
N ILE A 217 7.23 19.42 15.92
CA ILE A 217 5.95 19.91 16.44
C ILE A 217 5.06 18.74 16.86
N THR A 218 4.97 17.69 16.04
CA THR A 218 4.09 16.55 16.31
C THR A 218 4.54 15.69 17.47
N TYR A 219 5.85 15.40 17.57
CA TYR A 219 6.36 14.34 18.46
C TYR A 219 7.31 14.81 19.56
N ARG A 220 7.77 16.08 19.53
CA ARG A 220 8.80 16.57 20.46
C ARG A 220 8.42 17.89 21.15
N SER A 221 7.28 18.46 20.81
CA SER A 221 6.81 19.71 21.45
C SER A 221 6.10 19.48 22.78
N GLY A 222 5.66 18.25 23.05
CA GLY A 222 4.79 17.94 24.20
C GLY A 222 3.34 18.37 24.00
N LEU A 223 2.98 18.93 22.83
CA LEU A 223 1.63 19.37 22.53
C LEU A 223 0.71 18.18 22.19
N PRO A 224 -0.55 18.17 22.63
CA PRO A 224 -1.53 17.26 22.11
C PRO A 224 -1.77 17.54 20.62
N MET A 225 -2.13 16.50 19.85
CA MET A 225 -2.21 16.58 18.38
C MET A 225 -3.08 17.75 17.85
N PRO A 226 -4.24 18.11 18.43
CA PRO A 226 -4.98 19.30 17.97
C PRO A 226 -4.16 20.59 18.07
N LYS A 227 -3.43 20.79 19.17
CA LYS A 227 -2.57 21.97 19.36
C LYS A 227 -1.33 21.96 18.47
N ALA A 228 -0.77 20.79 18.20
CA ALA A 228 0.31 20.62 17.22
C ALA A 228 -0.18 21.02 15.82
N LEU A 229 -1.39 20.64 15.43
CA LEU A 229 -1.98 21.03 14.15
C LEU A 229 -2.26 22.54 14.08
N GLU A 230 -2.82 23.14 15.15
CA GLU A 230 -3.01 24.60 15.24
C GLU A 230 -1.68 25.35 15.03
N GLN A 231 -0.60 24.88 15.67
CA GLN A 231 0.73 25.47 15.49
C GLN A 231 1.24 25.33 14.05
N MET A 232 1.00 24.19 13.39
CA MET A 232 1.35 24.03 11.98
C MET A 232 0.50 24.92 11.07
N ASP A 233 -0.78 25.09 11.36
CA ASP A 233 -1.70 25.91 10.57
C ASP A 233 -1.38 27.42 10.67
N ALA A 234 -0.78 27.85 11.78
CA ALA A 234 -0.30 29.21 11.95
C ALA A 234 0.93 29.54 11.06
N CYS A 235 1.64 28.53 10.56
CA CYS A 235 2.75 28.71 9.63
C CYS A 235 2.23 28.67 8.19
N THR A 236 2.41 29.76 7.43
CA THR A 236 1.90 29.88 6.05
C THR A 236 2.85 29.34 4.99
N ASP A 237 4.11 29.05 5.35
CA ASP A 237 5.20 28.78 4.41
C ASP A 237 5.56 27.31 4.24
N TRP A 238 4.64 26.39 4.57
CA TRP A 238 4.85 24.97 4.32
C TRP A 238 4.95 24.67 2.84
N GLY A 239 6.09 24.16 2.38
CA GLY A 239 6.24 23.59 1.06
C GLY A 239 5.37 22.32 0.89
N PRO A 240 5.17 21.85 -0.36
CA PRO A 240 4.25 20.75 -0.65
C PRO A 240 4.52 19.47 0.15
N ALA A 241 5.78 19.15 0.41
CA ALA A 241 6.16 17.95 1.15
C ALA A 241 5.76 18.03 2.64
N ALA A 242 6.06 19.16 3.31
CA ALA A 242 5.69 19.35 4.72
C ALA A 242 4.18 19.55 4.90
N ALA A 243 3.51 20.19 3.92
CA ALA A 243 2.06 20.30 3.89
C ALA A 243 1.36 18.93 3.94
N LYS A 244 1.89 17.91 3.26
CA LYS A 244 1.36 16.54 3.33
C LYS A 244 1.40 15.97 4.75
N PHE A 245 2.45 16.26 5.53
CA PHE A 245 2.54 15.83 6.93
C PHE A 245 1.41 16.48 7.76
N ARG A 246 1.26 17.79 7.65
CA ARG A 246 0.19 18.55 8.31
C ARG A 246 -1.20 18.04 7.91
N ASP A 247 -1.44 17.88 6.63
CA ASP A 247 -2.74 17.46 6.09
C ASP A 247 -3.09 16.01 6.51
N PHE A 248 -2.07 15.16 6.67
CA PHE A 248 -2.25 13.83 7.25
C PHE A 248 -2.73 13.91 8.70
N LEU A 249 -2.15 14.77 9.54
CA LEU A 249 -2.63 14.98 10.91
C LEU A 249 -4.08 15.47 10.93
N ARG A 250 -4.43 16.42 10.05
CA ARG A 250 -5.81 16.90 9.90
C ARG A 250 -6.76 15.76 9.53
N LYS A 251 -6.37 14.92 8.58
CA LYS A 251 -7.13 13.71 8.20
C LYS A 251 -7.33 12.77 9.40
N VAL A 252 -6.29 12.54 10.20
CA VAL A 252 -6.37 11.67 11.39
C VAL A 252 -7.30 12.24 12.44
N LEU A 253 -7.25 13.55 12.71
CA LEU A 253 -8.15 14.22 13.66
C LEU A 253 -9.61 14.19 13.23
N ALA A 254 -9.87 14.31 11.92
CA ALA A 254 -11.22 14.28 11.37
C ALA A 254 -11.78 12.86 11.19
N ALA A 255 -10.98 11.82 11.45
CA ALA A 255 -11.33 10.43 11.19
C ALA A 255 -12.48 9.95 12.08
N LYS A 256 -13.51 9.36 11.46
CA LYS A 256 -14.65 8.73 12.14
C LYS A 256 -14.49 7.21 12.12
N LYS A 257 -15.28 6.49 12.96
CA LYS A 257 -15.33 5.02 12.93
C LYS A 257 -15.63 4.51 11.50
N PRO A 258 -14.97 3.47 11.05
CA PRO A 258 -13.97 2.63 11.74
C PRO A 258 -12.52 3.16 11.64
N PHE A 259 -12.28 4.31 11.00
CA PHE A 259 -10.95 4.90 10.76
C PHE A 259 -10.40 5.74 11.92
N ASN A 260 -11.08 5.85 13.05
CA ASN A 260 -10.61 6.61 14.22
C ASN A 260 -9.52 5.87 15.01
N ARG A 261 -8.44 5.46 14.32
CA ARG A 261 -7.34 4.65 14.87
C ARG A 261 -6.30 5.47 15.65
N GLY A 262 -6.35 6.79 15.56
CA GLY A 262 -5.35 7.69 16.16
C GLY A 262 -4.00 7.67 15.44
N LEU A 263 -3.13 8.58 15.84
CA LEU A 263 -1.78 8.70 15.30
C LEU A 263 -0.83 7.81 16.12
N ILE A 264 0.05 7.09 15.44
CA ILE A 264 1.10 6.27 16.07
C ILE A 264 1.99 7.15 16.98
N PRO A 265 2.25 6.77 18.25
CA PRO A 265 3.08 7.55 19.15
C PRO A 265 4.58 7.43 18.84
N ALA A 266 5.37 8.41 19.28
CA ALA A 266 6.82 8.28 19.31
C ALA A 266 7.26 7.35 20.45
N ARG A 267 8.44 6.74 20.32
CA ARG A 267 9.09 6.00 21.41
C ARG A 267 9.31 6.93 22.61
N ILE A 268 8.89 6.53 23.77
CA ILE A 268 9.24 7.22 25.04
C ILE A 268 10.72 6.91 25.34
N ARG A 269 11.55 7.96 25.55
CA ARG A 269 12.93 7.77 25.98
C ARG A 269 12.91 7.19 27.41
N GLY A 270 13.41 5.98 27.58
CA GLY A 270 13.51 5.29 28.87
C GLY A 270 13.00 3.85 28.87
N GLU A 271 12.34 3.40 27.83
CA GLU A 271 12.03 1.97 27.64
C GLU A 271 13.22 1.32 26.90
N GLU A 272 14.27 1.00 27.65
CA GLU A 272 15.29 0.05 27.20
C GLU A 272 14.80 -1.36 27.48
N GLU A 273 15.02 -2.24 26.49
CA GLU A 273 14.75 -3.68 26.57
C GLU A 273 15.52 -4.34 27.71
#